data_dce270e1314fb46ddeaa4db55424c999
#
_entry.id   dce270e1314fb46ddeaa4db55424c999
#
_cell.length_a   1.000
_cell.length_b   1.000
_cell.length_c   1.000
_cell.angle_alpha   90.00
_cell.angle_beta   90.00
_cell.angle_gamma   90.00
#
_symmetry.space_group_name_H-M   'P 1'
#
loop_
_entity.id
_entity.type
_entity.pdbx_description
1 polymer ?
#
loop_
_entity_poly.entity_id
_entity_poly.type
_entity_poly.pdbx_seq_one_letter_code
_entity_poly.pdbx_strand_id
1 'polypeptide(L)'
;MYTNKVKRIAAVHDLSGFGRVSLTVVIPILSSMGFQVCPLPTAVLSSHTQYPEFSILDLTDEMPRIIAEWKKLDVQFDAFYTGYLGAPRQVQIVSDFIDDFRQPDSLVVVDPVLGDNGRLYTNFDESMIREMRHLATKADVITPNLTELFYLMDKPYKADNTDEELKSYLRLLS
;
A
#
# COMPACT_ATOMS: atom_id res chain seq x y z
N MET A 1 6.02 -33.62 11.88
CA MET A 1 6.74 -32.97 10.76
C MET A 1 6.37 -31.50 10.77
N TYR A 2 7.27 -30.61 11.12
CA TYR A 2 7.07 -29.17 10.93
C TYR A 2 7.21 -28.91 9.42
N THR A 3 6.09 -28.86 8.70
CA THR A 3 6.09 -28.32 7.34
C THR A 3 6.25 -26.81 7.49
N ASN A 4 7.49 -26.33 7.42
CA ASN A 4 7.78 -24.90 7.39
C ASN A 4 7.33 -24.37 6.03
N LYS A 5 6.01 -24.14 5.88
CA LYS A 5 5.43 -23.55 4.69
C LYS A 5 5.95 -22.12 4.61
N VAL A 6 6.68 -21.80 3.56
CA VAL A 6 7.17 -20.43 3.33
C VAL A 6 5.95 -19.49 3.32
N LYS A 7 5.95 -18.49 4.19
CA LYS A 7 4.86 -17.51 4.28
C LYS A 7 4.85 -16.61 3.05
N ARG A 8 3.67 -16.33 2.54
CA ARG A 8 3.43 -15.54 1.33
C ARG A 8 2.92 -14.15 1.66
N ILE A 9 3.51 -13.14 1.01
CA ILE A 9 3.11 -11.74 1.17
C ILE A 9 2.67 -11.21 -0.19
N ALA A 10 1.41 -10.77 -0.29
CA ALA A 10 0.94 -9.97 -1.42
C ALA A 10 1.49 -8.55 -1.28
N ALA A 11 2.39 -8.16 -2.16
CA ALA A 11 3.01 -6.83 -2.16
C ALA A 11 2.41 -5.97 -3.27
N VAL A 12 1.57 -5.00 -2.89
CA VAL A 12 0.81 -4.15 -3.81
C VAL A 12 1.45 -2.77 -3.88
N HIS A 13 2.32 -2.56 -4.85
CA HIS A 13 3.09 -1.33 -5.03
C HIS A 13 3.38 -1.09 -6.52
N ASP A 14 3.84 0.10 -6.88
CA ASP A 14 4.43 0.34 -8.20
C ASP A 14 5.78 -0.36 -8.36
N LEU A 15 6.21 -0.51 -9.61
CA LEU A 15 7.54 -0.97 -9.98
C LEU A 15 8.30 0.16 -10.68
N SER A 16 9.20 0.81 -9.96
CA SER A 16 10.10 1.82 -10.53
C SER A 16 11.38 1.17 -11.06
N GLY A 17 11.66 1.33 -12.36
CA GLY A 17 12.82 0.73 -13.03
C GLY A 17 14.16 1.30 -12.55
N PHE A 18 14.20 2.60 -12.26
CA PHE A 18 15.37 3.28 -11.70
C PHE A 18 14.99 3.97 -10.39
N GLY A 19 15.80 3.71 -9.36
CA GLY A 19 15.58 4.16 -7.98
C GLY A 19 15.40 2.97 -7.02
N ARG A 20 15.51 3.25 -5.73
CA ARG A 20 15.35 2.24 -4.66
C ARG A 20 14.06 2.53 -3.90
N VAL A 21 12.93 2.22 -4.53
CA VAL A 21 11.59 2.48 -3.99
C VAL A 21 10.64 1.34 -4.35
N SER A 22 9.52 1.25 -3.66
CA SER A 22 8.41 0.36 -3.98
C SER A 22 8.83 -1.11 -4.18
N LEU A 23 8.37 -1.84 -5.18
CA LEU A 23 8.66 -3.26 -5.38
C LEU A 23 10.16 -3.56 -5.50
N THR A 24 10.98 -2.65 -6.04
CA THR A 24 12.43 -2.86 -6.15
C THR A 24 13.13 -2.92 -4.79
N VAL A 25 12.50 -2.44 -3.73
CA VAL A 25 12.97 -2.52 -2.33
C VAL A 25 12.22 -3.60 -1.56
N VAL A 26 10.90 -3.65 -1.70
CA VAL A 26 10.03 -4.60 -0.97
C VAL A 26 10.41 -6.04 -1.28
N ILE A 27 10.60 -6.39 -2.57
CA ILE A 27 10.92 -7.76 -2.98
C ILE A 27 12.23 -8.25 -2.35
N PRO A 28 13.40 -7.59 -2.53
CA PRO A 28 14.65 -8.10 -1.98
C PRO A 28 14.66 -8.13 -0.45
N ILE A 29 14.07 -7.14 0.23
CA ILE A 29 14.04 -7.10 1.70
C ILE A 29 13.21 -8.27 2.24
N LEU A 30 11.97 -8.41 1.83
CA LEU A 30 11.09 -9.46 2.34
C LEU A 30 11.57 -10.86 1.92
N SER A 31 12.13 -11.01 0.72
CA SER A 31 12.73 -12.27 0.29
C SER A 31 13.95 -12.65 1.13
N SER A 32 14.80 -11.69 1.51
CA SER A 32 15.95 -11.94 2.40
C SER A 32 15.53 -12.33 3.83
N MET A 33 14.32 -11.95 4.24
CA MET A 33 13.71 -12.36 5.50
C MET A 33 13.05 -13.76 5.43
N GLY A 34 13.09 -14.41 4.27
CA GLY A 34 12.56 -15.77 4.08
C GLY A 34 11.08 -15.84 3.66
N PHE A 35 10.48 -14.73 3.23
CA PHE A 35 9.11 -14.70 2.71
C PHE A 35 9.08 -14.93 1.19
N GLN A 36 8.02 -15.56 0.71
CA GLN A 36 7.66 -15.55 -0.71
C GLN A 36 6.88 -14.27 -1.00
N VAL A 37 7.49 -13.34 -1.71
CA VAL A 37 6.82 -12.10 -2.14
C VAL A 37 6.06 -12.37 -3.42
N CYS A 38 4.76 -12.04 -3.44
CA CYS A 38 3.87 -12.13 -4.59
C CYS A 38 3.51 -10.70 -5.02
N PRO A 39 4.21 -10.11 -6.01
CA PRO A 39 3.99 -8.73 -6.38
C PRO A 39 2.70 -8.56 -7.19
N LEU A 40 1.85 -7.61 -6.79
CA LEU A 40 0.74 -7.05 -7.56
C LEU A 40 1.11 -5.63 -7.96
N PRO A 41 1.72 -5.41 -9.13
CA PRO A 41 2.17 -4.08 -9.52
C PRO A 41 0.98 -3.18 -9.88
N THR A 42 0.98 -1.96 -9.34
CA THR A 42 -0.04 -0.93 -9.60
C THR A 42 0.30 -0.08 -10.82
N ALA A 43 1.58 0.10 -11.09
CA ALA A 43 2.13 0.77 -12.25
C ALA A 43 3.56 0.31 -12.51
N VAL A 44 4.05 0.50 -13.73
CA VAL A 44 5.48 0.41 -14.06
C VAL A 44 5.97 1.79 -14.45
N LEU A 45 7.01 2.28 -13.77
CA LEU A 45 7.63 3.56 -14.02
C LEU A 45 9.07 3.36 -14.53
N SER A 46 9.51 4.23 -15.44
CA SER A 46 10.93 4.24 -15.88
C SER A 46 11.87 4.59 -14.73
N SER A 47 11.43 5.50 -13.84
CA SER A 47 12.13 5.97 -12.64
C SER A 47 11.10 6.44 -11.60
N HIS A 48 11.52 6.62 -10.35
CA HIS A 48 10.60 7.16 -9.33
C HIS A 48 10.26 8.65 -9.62
N THR A 49 9.14 9.09 -9.08
CA THR A 49 8.50 10.39 -9.39
C THR A 49 9.26 11.65 -8.93
N GLN A 50 10.37 11.51 -8.21
CA GLN A 50 11.24 12.65 -7.86
C GLN A 50 12.16 13.08 -9.02
N TYR A 51 12.28 12.27 -10.08
CA TYR A 51 12.96 12.70 -11.29
C TYR A 51 12.05 13.62 -12.12
N PRO A 52 12.65 14.63 -12.82
CA PRO A 52 11.87 15.64 -13.56
C PRO A 52 10.99 15.04 -14.66
N GLU A 53 11.47 13.96 -15.27
CA GLU A 53 10.78 13.25 -16.34
C GLU A 53 10.79 11.74 -16.07
N PHE A 54 9.65 11.10 -16.25
CA PHE A 54 9.50 9.65 -16.19
C PHE A 54 8.35 9.21 -17.08
N SER A 55 8.41 7.98 -17.57
CA SER A 55 7.28 7.33 -18.20
C SER A 55 6.56 6.46 -17.16
N ILE A 56 5.24 6.35 -17.32
CA ILE A 56 4.39 5.51 -16.46
C ILE A 56 3.45 4.68 -17.32
N LEU A 57 3.37 3.41 -17.00
CA LEU A 57 2.34 2.48 -17.48
C LEU A 57 1.44 2.15 -16.30
N ASP A 58 0.22 2.66 -16.31
CA ASP A 58 -0.81 2.33 -15.33
C ASP A 58 -1.30 0.89 -15.53
N LEU A 59 -1.44 0.12 -14.44
CA LEU A 59 -1.86 -1.28 -14.47
C LEU A 59 -3.24 -1.50 -13.84
N THR A 60 -4.04 -0.45 -13.67
CA THR A 60 -5.37 -0.53 -13.05
C THR A 60 -6.25 -1.60 -13.67
N ASP A 61 -6.25 -1.74 -14.99
CA ASP A 61 -7.08 -2.74 -15.69
C ASP A 61 -6.47 -4.15 -15.65
N GLU A 62 -5.17 -4.28 -15.40
CA GLU A 62 -4.49 -5.57 -15.31
C GLU A 62 -4.55 -6.19 -13.92
N MET A 63 -4.62 -5.37 -12.86
CA MET A 63 -4.69 -5.85 -11.48
C MET A 63 -5.83 -6.87 -11.25
N PRO A 64 -7.08 -6.62 -11.67
CA PRO A 64 -8.16 -7.59 -11.52
C PRO A 64 -7.93 -8.90 -12.27
N ARG A 65 -7.22 -8.86 -13.42
CA ARG A 65 -6.88 -10.06 -14.19
C ARG A 65 -5.87 -10.94 -13.44
N ILE A 66 -4.84 -10.33 -12.88
CA ILE A 66 -3.84 -11.04 -12.05
C ILE A 66 -4.54 -11.66 -10.82
N ILE A 67 -5.38 -10.91 -10.12
CA ILE A 67 -6.14 -11.36 -8.95
C ILE A 67 -7.04 -12.55 -9.32
N ALA A 68 -7.72 -12.48 -10.46
CA ALA A 68 -8.59 -13.57 -10.94
C ALA A 68 -7.80 -14.87 -11.21
N GLU A 69 -6.59 -14.78 -11.76
CA GLU A 69 -5.73 -15.95 -11.94
C GLU A 69 -5.24 -16.52 -10.59
N TRP A 70 -4.88 -15.67 -9.63
CA TRP A 70 -4.54 -16.11 -8.29
C TRP A 70 -5.70 -16.82 -7.57
N LYS A 71 -6.94 -16.36 -7.82
CA LYS A 71 -8.15 -17.00 -7.29
C LYS A 71 -8.35 -18.41 -7.88
N LYS A 72 -8.12 -18.58 -9.20
CA LYS A 72 -8.16 -19.91 -9.85
C LYS A 72 -7.06 -20.87 -9.34
N LEU A 73 -5.91 -20.32 -8.96
CA LEU A 73 -4.78 -21.09 -8.41
C LEU A 73 -4.94 -21.37 -6.91
N ASP A 74 -6.02 -20.93 -6.29
CA ASP A 74 -6.27 -21.05 -4.83
C ASP A 74 -5.07 -20.52 -3.99
N VAL A 75 -4.51 -19.39 -4.42
CA VAL A 75 -3.39 -18.77 -3.71
C VAL A 75 -3.87 -18.23 -2.38
N GLN A 76 -3.12 -18.49 -1.31
CA GLN A 76 -3.38 -17.95 0.03
C GLN A 76 -2.22 -17.07 0.46
N PHE A 77 -2.54 -15.96 1.14
CA PHE A 77 -1.56 -14.99 1.63
C PHE A 77 -1.56 -14.93 3.16
N ASP A 78 -0.37 -14.97 3.76
CA ASP A 78 -0.17 -14.75 5.19
C ASP A 78 -0.15 -13.25 5.53
N ALA A 79 0.16 -12.40 4.54
CA ALA A 79 0.09 -10.95 4.70
C ALA A 79 -0.18 -10.22 3.38
N PHE A 80 -0.72 -9.00 3.53
CA PHE A 80 -0.88 -8.00 2.47
C PHE A 80 -0.07 -6.77 2.88
N TYR A 81 0.72 -6.24 1.95
CA TYR A 81 1.46 -5.00 2.16
C TYR A 81 1.24 -4.08 0.98
N THR A 82 0.58 -2.94 1.23
CA THR A 82 0.25 -1.96 0.21
C THR A 82 1.11 -0.71 0.34
N GLY A 83 1.42 -0.07 -0.78
CA GLY A 83 2.08 1.23 -0.87
C GLY A 83 1.38 2.12 -1.88
N TYR A 84 2.11 2.66 -2.86
CA TYR A 84 1.55 3.59 -3.83
C TYR A 84 0.44 2.96 -4.68
N LEU A 85 -0.74 3.60 -4.64
CA LEU A 85 -1.91 3.32 -5.46
C LEU A 85 -2.24 4.58 -6.26
N GLY A 86 -2.20 4.51 -7.59
CA GLY A 86 -2.23 5.68 -8.46
C GLY A 86 -3.61 6.32 -8.66
N ALA A 87 -4.70 5.64 -8.25
CA ALA A 87 -6.07 6.11 -8.45
C ALA A 87 -7.04 5.50 -7.43
N PRO A 88 -8.18 6.17 -7.14
CA PRO A 88 -9.23 5.64 -6.26
C PRO A 88 -9.71 4.23 -6.66
N ARG A 89 -9.79 3.96 -7.98
CA ARG A 89 -10.16 2.64 -8.49
C ARG A 89 -9.17 1.55 -8.09
N GLN A 90 -7.87 1.86 -8.02
CA GLN A 90 -6.87 0.90 -7.53
C GLN A 90 -7.08 0.60 -6.05
N VAL A 91 -7.42 1.62 -5.25
CA VAL A 91 -7.71 1.44 -3.82
C VAL A 91 -8.91 0.50 -3.63
N GLN A 92 -9.98 0.67 -4.42
CA GLN A 92 -11.15 -0.21 -4.40
C GLN A 92 -10.78 -1.65 -4.78
N ILE A 93 -10.03 -1.84 -5.88
CA ILE A 93 -9.54 -3.16 -6.31
C ILE A 93 -8.75 -3.85 -5.20
N VAL A 94 -7.87 -3.12 -4.51
CA VAL A 94 -7.06 -3.66 -3.41
C VAL A 94 -7.91 -3.97 -2.19
N SER A 95 -8.90 -3.13 -1.89
CA SER A 95 -9.87 -3.37 -0.82
C SER A 95 -10.63 -4.68 -1.04
N ASP A 96 -11.17 -4.89 -2.26
CA ASP A 96 -11.87 -6.11 -2.65
C ASP A 96 -10.93 -7.33 -2.66
N PHE A 97 -9.69 -7.15 -3.11
CA PHE A 97 -8.66 -8.19 -3.10
C PHE A 97 -8.35 -8.67 -1.68
N ILE A 98 -8.24 -7.75 -0.72
CA ILE A 98 -8.04 -8.09 0.70
C ILE A 98 -9.25 -8.87 1.22
N ASP A 99 -10.47 -8.42 0.95
CA ASP A 99 -11.69 -9.11 1.40
C ASP A 99 -11.80 -10.53 0.83
N ASP A 100 -11.45 -10.71 -0.44
CA ASP A 100 -11.53 -12.00 -1.14
C ASP A 100 -10.49 -13.03 -0.65
N PHE A 101 -9.31 -12.58 -0.22
CA PHE A 101 -8.16 -13.47 0.06
C PHE A 101 -7.71 -13.48 1.52
N ARG A 102 -8.16 -12.54 2.36
CA ARG A 102 -7.78 -12.48 3.78
C ARG A 102 -8.23 -13.74 4.52
N GLN A 103 -7.28 -14.38 5.19
CA GLN A 103 -7.53 -15.46 6.12
C GLN A 103 -7.59 -14.90 7.56
N PRO A 104 -8.16 -15.63 8.54
CA PRO A 104 -8.25 -15.15 9.93
C PRO A 104 -6.92 -14.70 10.53
N ASP A 105 -5.82 -15.33 10.12
CA ASP A 105 -4.46 -15.05 10.64
C ASP A 105 -3.63 -14.18 9.68
N SER A 106 -4.23 -13.66 8.59
CA SER A 106 -3.52 -12.79 7.65
C SER A 106 -3.32 -11.41 8.25
N LEU A 107 -2.09 -10.88 8.12
CA LEU A 107 -1.74 -9.51 8.51
C LEU A 107 -1.96 -8.55 7.33
N VAL A 108 -2.65 -7.45 7.56
CA VAL A 108 -2.83 -6.37 6.57
C VAL A 108 -2.06 -5.13 7.01
N VAL A 109 -1.04 -4.76 6.22
CA VAL A 109 -0.22 -3.57 6.42
C VAL A 109 -0.51 -2.59 5.30
N VAL A 110 -0.99 -1.39 5.65
CA VAL A 110 -1.29 -0.33 4.69
C VAL A 110 -0.36 0.85 4.90
N ASP A 111 0.46 1.14 3.89
CA ASP A 111 1.16 2.41 3.77
C ASP A 111 0.25 3.36 2.97
N PRO A 112 -0.37 4.36 3.65
CA PRO A 112 -1.42 5.17 3.04
C PRO A 112 -0.85 6.31 2.21
N VAL A 113 -0.08 5.99 1.20
CA VAL A 113 0.65 6.94 0.36
C VAL A 113 -0.30 7.96 -0.27
N LEU A 114 -0.37 9.17 0.32
CA LEU A 114 -1.25 10.26 -0.12
C LEU A 114 -0.48 11.55 -0.44
N GLY A 115 0.59 11.84 0.28
CA GLY A 115 1.29 13.10 0.13
C GLY A 115 2.43 13.29 1.12
N ASP A 116 3.07 14.44 1.06
CA ASP A 116 4.17 14.81 1.95
C ASP A 116 4.21 16.33 2.16
N ASN A 117 4.86 16.79 3.25
CA ASN A 117 5.03 18.21 3.60
C ASN A 117 3.71 19.02 3.60
N GLY A 118 2.63 18.42 4.09
CA GLY A 118 1.31 19.04 4.21
C GLY A 118 0.53 19.11 2.88
N ARG A 119 0.97 18.47 1.82
CA ARG A 119 0.35 18.52 0.50
C ARG A 119 0.11 17.14 -0.07
N LEU A 120 -1.05 16.98 -0.73
CA LEU A 120 -1.31 15.80 -1.55
C LEU A 120 -0.34 15.74 -2.75
N TYR A 121 -0.06 14.53 -3.21
CA TYR A 121 0.58 14.35 -4.51
C TYR A 121 -0.30 14.89 -5.64
N THR A 122 0.33 15.35 -6.72
CA THR A 122 -0.30 16.19 -7.76
C THR A 122 -1.54 15.57 -8.41
N ASN A 123 -1.64 14.25 -8.44
CA ASN A 123 -2.73 13.53 -9.11
C ASN A 123 -3.82 13.06 -8.12
N PHE A 124 -3.75 13.45 -6.85
CA PHE A 124 -4.68 13.01 -5.83
C PHE A 124 -5.64 14.11 -5.43
N ASP A 125 -6.86 13.72 -5.09
CA ASP A 125 -7.95 14.59 -4.68
C ASP A 125 -8.72 13.98 -3.48
N GLU A 126 -9.81 14.61 -3.09
CA GLU A 126 -10.69 14.16 -2.01
C GLU A 126 -11.24 12.74 -2.22
N SER A 127 -11.40 12.30 -3.47
CA SER A 127 -11.86 10.93 -3.74
C SER A 127 -10.79 9.90 -3.35
N MET A 128 -9.53 10.22 -3.61
CA MET A 128 -8.40 9.37 -3.20
C MET A 128 -8.28 9.28 -1.68
N ILE A 129 -8.42 10.41 -0.97
CA ILE A 129 -8.39 10.44 0.50
C ILE A 129 -9.51 9.57 1.08
N ARG A 130 -10.72 9.70 0.56
CA ARG A 130 -11.88 8.92 1.03
C ARG A 130 -11.66 7.41 0.86
N GLU A 131 -11.22 6.99 -0.31
CA GLU A 131 -10.95 5.57 -0.57
C GLU A 131 -9.80 5.04 0.29
N MET A 132 -8.74 5.83 0.47
CA MET A 132 -7.62 5.45 1.33
C MET A 132 -8.02 5.35 2.81
N ARG A 133 -8.89 6.24 3.30
CA ARG A 133 -9.48 6.12 4.64
C ARG A 133 -10.23 4.80 4.79
N HIS A 134 -11.02 4.42 3.77
CA HIS A 134 -11.73 3.15 3.77
C HIS A 134 -10.76 1.96 3.80
N LEU A 135 -9.72 1.97 2.95
CA LEU A 135 -8.70 0.92 2.95
C LEU A 135 -7.97 0.81 4.30
N ALA A 136 -7.66 1.95 4.92
CA ALA A 136 -7.01 2.00 6.23
C ALA A 136 -7.83 1.30 7.33
N THR A 137 -9.19 1.29 7.25
CA THR A 137 -10.02 0.56 8.21
C THR A 137 -9.90 -0.97 8.14
N LYS A 138 -9.30 -1.50 7.07
CA LYS A 138 -9.07 -2.94 6.90
C LYS A 138 -7.69 -3.37 7.42
N ALA A 139 -6.82 -2.41 7.71
CA ALA A 139 -5.46 -2.66 8.14
C ALA A 139 -5.37 -3.11 9.60
N ASP A 140 -4.45 -4.02 9.87
CA ASP A 140 -4.00 -4.33 11.24
C ASP A 140 -2.87 -3.37 11.64
N VAL A 141 -2.13 -2.83 10.65
CA VAL A 141 -1.05 -1.86 10.83
C VAL A 141 -1.13 -0.82 9.72
N ILE A 142 -1.02 0.46 10.08
CA ILE A 142 -0.84 1.57 9.13
C ILE A 142 0.47 2.30 9.40
N THR A 143 1.12 2.82 8.35
CA THR A 143 2.43 3.49 8.44
C THR A 143 2.39 4.92 7.87
N PRO A 144 1.45 5.78 8.30
CA PRO A 144 1.31 7.12 7.75
C PRO A 144 2.48 8.02 8.14
N ASN A 145 2.98 8.83 7.20
CA ASN A 145 3.74 10.01 7.54
C ASN A 145 2.82 11.09 8.17
N LEU A 146 3.39 12.22 8.62
CA LEU A 146 2.61 13.25 9.30
C LEU A 146 1.50 13.85 8.41
N THR A 147 1.75 14.03 7.13
CA THR A 147 0.77 14.55 6.16
C THR A 147 -0.40 13.59 5.99
N GLU A 148 -0.09 12.33 5.78
CA GLU A 148 -1.06 11.24 5.62
C GLU A 148 -1.91 11.05 6.87
N LEU A 149 -1.28 11.14 8.06
CA LEU A 149 -1.96 11.10 9.33
C LEU A 149 -3.08 12.16 9.41
N PHE A 150 -2.78 13.42 9.03
CA PHE A 150 -3.77 14.48 9.05
C PHE A 150 -4.88 14.29 8.01
N TYR A 151 -4.54 13.81 6.80
CA TYR A 151 -5.55 13.49 5.79
C TYR A 151 -6.45 12.33 6.23
N LEU A 152 -5.89 11.28 6.84
CA LEU A 152 -6.70 10.16 7.35
C LEU A 152 -7.66 10.59 8.47
N MET A 153 -7.25 11.53 9.33
CA MET A 153 -8.08 12.05 10.42
C MET A 153 -9.08 13.13 10.01
N ASP A 154 -9.06 13.60 8.76
CA ASP A 154 -9.83 14.76 8.31
C ASP A 154 -9.51 16.04 9.10
N LYS A 155 -8.24 16.29 9.37
CA LYS A 155 -7.79 17.45 10.12
C LYS A 155 -6.85 18.33 9.31
N PRO A 156 -6.84 19.65 9.55
CA PRO A 156 -5.85 20.54 8.95
C PRO A 156 -4.43 20.13 9.35
N TYR A 157 -3.52 20.13 8.37
CA TYR A 157 -2.11 19.81 8.61
C TYR A 157 -1.48 20.78 9.62
N LYS A 158 -0.71 20.22 10.56
CA LYS A 158 0.07 20.95 11.56
C LYS A 158 1.48 20.37 11.56
N ALA A 159 2.50 21.17 11.25
CA ALA A 159 3.90 20.73 11.19
C ALA A 159 4.50 20.51 12.59
N ASP A 160 4.19 21.41 13.52
CA ASP A 160 4.76 21.38 14.88
C ASP A 160 3.81 20.62 15.81
N ASN A 161 4.15 19.37 16.10
CA ASN A 161 3.41 18.52 17.03
C ASN A 161 4.32 18.05 18.16
N THR A 162 3.80 17.96 19.36
CA THR A 162 4.48 17.29 20.47
C THR A 162 4.32 15.77 20.34
N ASP A 163 5.21 15.00 20.97
CA ASP A 163 5.11 13.54 21.02
C ASP A 163 3.76 13.06 21.60
N GLU A 164 3.22 13.81 22.57
CA GLU A 164 1.94 13.49 23.20
C GLU A 164 0.77 13.70 22.23
N GLU A 165 0.79 14.78 21.44
CA GLU A 165 -0.20 15.02 20.40
C GLU A 165 -0.16 13.90 19.35
N LEU A 166 1.04 13.55 18.86
CA LEU A 166 1.20 12.47 17.88
C LEU A 166 0.67 11.13 18.42
N LYS A 167 1.02 10.78 19.67
CA LYS A 167 0.47 9.58 20.32
C LYS A 167 -1.06 9.61 20.43
N SER A 168 -1.63 10.79 20.71
CA SER A 168 -3.10 10.92 20.78
C SER A 168 -3.75 10.74 19.42
N TYR A 169 -3.15 11.26 18.35
CA TYR A 169 -3.65 11.09 16.99
C TYR A 169 -3.57 9.63 16.52
N LEU A 170 -2.46 8.94 16.79
CA LEU A 170 -2.33 7.51 16.45
C LEU A 170 -3.37 6.64 17.17
N ARG A 171 -3.70 6.97 18.42
CA ARG A 171 -4.77 6.28 19.16
C ARG A 171 -6.17 6.52 18.60
N LEU A 172 -6.40 7.62 17.88
CA LEU A 172 -7.69 7.89 17.23
C LEU A 172 -7.86 7.10 15.93
N LEU A 173 -6.75 6.63 15.33
CA LEU A 173 -6.76 5.83 14.11
C LEU A 173 -6.69 4.32 14.40
N SER A 174 -6.42 3.92 15.62
CA SER A 174 -6.40 2.50 16.07
C SER A 174 -7.75 2.07 16.62
#